data_45510972251f445fc102769d34d09b9d
#
_entry.id   45510972251f445fc102769d34d09b9d
#
_cell.length_a   1.000
_cell.length_b   1.000
_cell.length_c   1.000
_cell.angle_alpha   90.00
_cell.angle_beta   90.00
_cell.angle_gamma   90.00
#
_symmetry.space_group_name_H-M   'P 1'
#
loop_
_entity.id
_entity.type
_entity.pdbx_description
1 polymer ?
#
loop_
_entity_poly.entity_id
_entity_poly.type
_entity_poly.pdbx_seq_one_letter_code
_entity_poly.pdbx_strand_id
1 'polypeptide(L)'
;MLFALGLGEAVAAVTHECDYPPEARERPHVTRSVIPEGLDAAEIDRAVGERTSRGEALYELDDSTLSGLDVDLIVTQAVCEVCAVSYDDVRVIAEELPSQPSVISLDPSTLGEVLADLPRLAAAAGVPEAGERLAAQAAERLERIERAVAGAPRPRVVALEWLDPIYIGGHWVPQMIELAGGEDPLGRPGERSRTASWEEVEAARPDVVVSMPCGLDAEQAAAETDRHRDRLERLGARVHPVDAAAYFSRPGPRLVDGVELLADLLHPELVPEPVR
;
A
#
# COMPACT_ATOMS: atom_id res chain seq x y z
N MET A 1 10.11 -1.55 4.96
CA MET A 1 10.33 -1.36 6.42
C MET A 1 11.78 -1.67 6.83
N LEU A 2 12.34 -2.88 6.63
CA LEU A 2 13.69 -3.25 7.08
C LEU A 2 14.79 -2.28 6.59
N PHE A 3 14.75 -1.84 5.34
CA PHE A 3 15.67 -0.82 4.83
C PHE A 3 15.55 0.50 5.59
N ALA A 4 14.34 0.95 5.93
CA ALA A 4 14.11 2.16 6.71
C ALA A 4 14.61 2.06 8.17
N LEU A 5 14.68 0.83 8.70
CA LEU A 5 15.29 0.52 9.99
C LEU A 5 16.83 0.46 9.95
N GLY A 6 17.45 0.66 8.79
CA GLY A 6 18.90 0.57 8.60
C GLY A 6 19.43 -0.86 8.43
N LEU A 7 18.55 -1.83 8.18
CA LEU A 7 18.89 -3.25 8.02
C LEU A 7 19.03 -3.68 6.56
N GLY A 8 19.17 -2.75 5.62
CA GLY A 8 19.21 -3.08 4.18
C GLY A 8 20.26 -4.14 3.82
N GLU A 9 21.45 -4.07 4.41
CA GLU A 9 22.52 -5.04 4.19
C GLU A 9 22.22 -6.44 4.76
N ALA A 10 21.34 -6.52 5.78
CA ALA A 10 20.93 -7.77 6.39
C ALA A 10 19.74 -8.43 5.65
N VAL A 11 19.11 -7.73 4.68
CA VAL A 11 18.03 -8.29 3.88
C VAL A 11 18.62 -9.29 2.87
N ALA A 12 18.42 -10.58 3.14
CA ALA A 12 18.94 -11.67 2.31
C ALA A 12 18.11 -11.88 1.03
N ALA A 13 16.79 -11.69 1.10
CA ALA A 13 15.88 -11.83 -0.03
C ALA A 13 14.62 -10.98 0.18
N VAL A 14 13.89 -10.76 -0.91
CA VAL A 14 12.66 -9.95 -0.96
C VAL A 14 11.61 -10.64 -1.84
N THR A 15 10.37 -10.14 -1.81
CA THR A 15 9.35 -10.55 -2.79
C THR A 15 9.55 -9.80 -4.11
N HIS A 16 8.95 -10.31 -5.20
CA HIS A 16 8.97 -9.64 -6.52
C HIS A 16 8.34 -8.23 -6.49
N GLU A 17 7.50 -7.95 -5.49
CA GLU A 17 6.86 -6.64 -5.28
C GLU A 17 7.78 -5.61 -4.59
N CYS A 18 8.93 -6.03 -4.07
CA CYS A 18 9.83 -5.14 -3.33
C CYS A 18 10.71 -4.33 -4.28
N ASP A 19 10.33 -3.10 -4.54
CA ASP A 19 10.97 -2.19 -5.48
C ASP A 19 11.62 -0.96 -4.83
N TYR A 20 11.45 -0.78 -3.51
CA TYR A 20 11.94 0.37 -2.79
C TYR A 20 12.62 0.01 -1.44
N PRO A 21 13.78 0.63 -1.13
CA PRO A 21 14.55 1.53 -2.00
C PRO A 21 15.10 0.78 -3.23
N PRO A 22 15.70 1.46 -4.22
CA PRO A 22 16.16 0.79 -5.45
C PRO A 22 17.06 -0.43 -5.23
N GLU A 23 17.85 -0.43 -4.15
CA GLU A 23 18.71 -1.53 -3.74
C GLU A 23 17.94 -2.81 -3.35
N ALA A 24 16.64 -2.69 -3.03
CA ALA A 24 15.80 -3.85 -2.77
C ALA A 24 15.64 -4.74 -4.02
N ARG A 25 15.62 -4.13 -5.21
CA ARG A 25 15.52 -4.86 -6.49
C ARG A 25 16.74 -5.72 -6.81
N GLU A 26 17.87 -5.44 -6.16
CA GLU A 26 19.13 -6.17 -6.35
C GLU A 26 19.19 -7.44 -5.48
N ARG A 27 18.26 -7.61 -4.54
CA ARG A 27 18.18 -8.78 -3.67
C ARG A 27 17.54 -9.95 -4.40
N PRO A 28 17.88 -11.20 -4.05
CA PRO A 28 17.19 -12.39 -4.56
C PRO A 28 15.67 -12.28 -4.33
N HIS A 29 14.88 -12.62 -5.34
CA HIS A 29 13.43 -12.66 -5.23
C HIS A 29 12.99 -14.08 -4.88
N VAL A 30 12.20 -14.21 -3.83
CA VAL A 30 11.68 -15.50 -3.32
C VAL A 30 10.21 -15.73 -3.66
N THR A 31 9.61 -14.83 -4.43
CA THR A 31 8.23 -14.99 -4.92
C THR A 31 8.13 -14.58 -6.38
N ARG A 32 7.09 -15.07 -7.06
CA ARG A 32 6.67 -14.61 -8.39
C ARG A 32 5.16 -14.52 -8.48
N SER A 33 4.66 -13.60 -9.29
CA SER A 33 3.24 -13.54 -9.66
C SER A 33 2.91 -14.67 -10.63
N VAL A 34 1.73 -15.26 -10.51
CA VAL A 34 1.17 -16.18 -11.51
C VAL A 34 0.22 -15.47 -12.48
N ILE A 35 -0.05 -14.18 -12.25
CA ILE A 35 -0.81 -13.35 -13.18
C ILE A 35 0.13 -12.97 -14.33
N PRO A 36 -0.26 -13.19 -15.60
CA PRO A 36 0.56 -12.83 -16.74
C PRO A 36 0.86 -11.33 -16.79
N GLU A 37 2.07 -10.99 -17.23
CA GLU A 37 2.43 -9.60 -17.49
C GLU A 37 1.72 -9.06 -18.76
N GLY A 38 1.54 -7.73 -18.80
CA GLY A 38 1.03 -7.03 -19.98
C GLY A 38 -0.49 -7.05 -20.12
N LEU A 39 -1.23 -7.55 -19.14
CA LEU A 39 -2.69 -7.47 -19.07
C LEU A 39 -3.13 -6.04 -18.75
N ASP A 40 -4.29 -5.63 -19.27
CA ASP A 40 -4.95 -4.41 -18.82
C ASP A 40 -5.66 -4.60 -17.45
N ALA A 41 -6.15 -3.50 -16.87
CA ALA A 41 -6.76 -3.51 -15.54
C ALA A 41 -7.97 -4.47 -15.43
N ALA A 42 -8.83 -4.51 -16.43
CA ALA A 42 -10.00 -5.41 -16.44
C ALA A 42 -9.60 -6.89 -16.62
N GLU A 43 -8.53 -7.14 -17.37
CA GLU A 43 -7.97 -8.47 -17.55
C GLU A 43 -7.30 -8.98 -16.27
N ILE A 44 -6.58 -8.10 -15.54
CA ILE A 44 -5.99 -8.41 -14.24
C ILE A 44 -7.10 -8.76 -13.24
N ASP A 45 -8.12 -7.93 -13.09
CA ASP A 45 -9.23 -8.18 -12.16
C ASP A 45 -9.91 -9.52 -12.47
N ARG A 46 -10.15 -9.82 -13.75
CA ARG A 46 -10.73 -11.10 -14.16
C ARG A 46 -9.83 -12.29 -13.80
N ALA A 47 -8.52 -12.20 -14.10
CA ALA A 47 -7.58 -13.26 -13.82
C ALA A 47 -7.44 -13.52 -12.31
N VAL A 48 -7.42 -12.45 -11.50
CA VAL A 48 -7.45 -12.52 -10.04
C VAL A 48 -8.74 -13.17 -9.54
N GLY A 49 -9.92 -12.69 -10.02
CA GLY A 49 -11.22 -13.21 -9.62
C GLY A 49 -11.42 -14.69 -9.99
N GLU A 50 -10.95 -15.13 -11.16
CA GLU A 50 -11.01 -16.54 -11.57
C GLU A 50 -10.17 -17.44 -10.67
N ARG A 51 -8.96 -17.03 -10.30
CA ARG A 51 -8.08 -17.84 -9.45
C ARG A 51 -8.60 -17.88 -8.01
N THR A 52 -8.95 -16.74 -7.45
CA THR A 52 -9.45 -16.66 -6.07
C THR A 52 -10.77 -17.39 -5.87
N SER A 53 -11.67 -17.38 -6.88
CA SER A 53 -12.90 -18.16 -6.83
C SER A 53 -12.66 -19.69 -6.78
N ARG A 54 -11.49 -20.15 -7.26
CA ARG A 54 -11.06 -21.55 -7.21
C ARG A 54 -10.18 -21.86 -6.00
N GLY A 55 -9.90 -20.86 -5.13
CA GLY A 55 -8.98 -21.00 -4.01
C GLY A 55 -7.52 -21.19 -4.44
N GLU A 56 -7.15 -20.73 -5.66
CA GLU A 56 -5.80 -20.81 -6.16
C GLU A 56 -4.98 -19.58 -5.72
N ALA A 57 -3.72 -19.81 -5.36
CA ALA A 57 -2.79 -18.73 -5.01
C ALA A 57 -2.48 -17.82 -6.20
N LEU A 58 -2.24 -16.54 -5.93
CA LEU A 58 -1.81 -15.55 -6.92
C LEU A 58 -0.29 -15.42 -7.00
N TYR A 59 0.40 -15.97 -6.02
CA TYR A 59 1.87 -15.92 -5.92
C TYR A 59 2.40 -17.31 -5.64
N GLU A 60 3.57 -17.59 -6.20
CA GLU A 60 4.32 -18.81 -5.94
C GLU A 60 5.60 -18.46 -5.18
N LEU A 61 5.96 -19.32 -4.21
CA LEU A 61 7.24 -19.26 -3.52
C LEU A 61 8.32 -19.96 -4.36
N ASP A 62 9.52 -19.42 -4.34
CA ASP A 62 10.72 -20.09 -4.85
C ASP A 62 11.40 -20.85 -3.71
N ASP A 63 10.93 -22.07 -3.48
CA ASP A 63 11.44 -22.96 -2.42
C ASP A 63 12.94 -23.23 -2.58
N SER A 64 13.44 -23.25 -3.83
CA SER A 64 14.85 -23.51 -4.12
C SER A 64 15.73 -22.35 -3.67
N THR A 65 15.31 -21.11 -3.90
CA THR A 65 16.00 -19.92 -3.43
C THR A 65 15.91 -19.83 -1.91
N LEU A 66 14.70 -20.02 -1.34
CA LEU A 66 14.48 -19.97 0.11
C LEU A 66 15.34 -21.00 0.86
N SER A 67 15.40 -22.25 0.39
CA SER A 67 16.16 -23.33 1.03
C SER A 67 17.67 -23.07 1.06
N GLY A 68 18.16 -22.19 0.19
CA GLY A 68 19.58 -21.79 0.13
C GLY A 68 19.94 -20.62 1.04
N LEU A 69 18.96 -20.00 1.70
CA LEU A 69 19.18 -18.86 2.57
C LEU A 69 19.40 -19.29 4.02
N ASP A 70 20.40 -18.65 4.66
CA ASP A 70 20.63 -18.76 6.11
C ASP A 70 20.09 -17.49 6.78
N VAL A 71 18.78 -17.51 7.12
CA VAL A 71 18.07 -16.37 7.71
C VAL A 71 17.55 -16.70 9.09
N ASP A 72 17.49 -15.73 9.97
CA ASP A 72 16.99 -15.82 11.34
C ASP A 72 15.58 -15.22 11.53
N LEU A 73 15.12 -14.42 10.55
CA LEU A 73 13.81 -13.78 10.57
C LEU A 73 13.16 -13.79 9.17
N ILE A 74 11.91 -14.22 9.11
CA ILE A 74 11.04 -14.06 7.94
C ILE A 74 9.92 -13.09 8.30
N VAL A 75 9.76 -12.04 7.49
CA VAL A 75 8.69 -11.06 7.63
C VAL A 75 7.66 -11.29 6.53
N THR A 76 6.43 -11.52 6.92
CA THR A 76 5.32 -11.78 6.00
C THR A 76 4.08 -10.94 6.35
N GLN A 77 3.01 -11.12 5.62
CA GLN A 77 1.70 -10.51 5.88
C GLN A 77 0.59 -11.51 5.57
N ALA A 78 -0.55 -11.41 6.26
CA ALA A 78 -1.76 -12.18 6.01
C ALA A 78 -3.00 -11.28 5.78
N VAL A 79 -2.80 -9.98 5.52
CA VAL A 79 -3.88 -8.97 5.37
C VAL A 79 -4.84 -9.32 4.22
N CYS A 80 -4.32 -9.94 3.17
CA CYS A 80 -5.10 -10.24 1.98
C CYS A 80 -4.72 -11.64 1.48
N GLU A 81 -5.66 -12.57 1.52
CA GLU A 81 -5.50 -13.90 0.92
C GLU A 81 -5.22 -13.83 -0.60
N VAL A 82 -5.54 -12.68 -1.20
CA VAL A 82 -5.37 -12.40 -2.63
C VAL A 82 -3.98 -11.80 -2.93
N CYS A 83 -3.38 -11.06 -1.97
CA CYS A 83 -2.21 -10.22 -2.24
C CYS A 83 -0.91 -10.74 -1.59
N ALA A 84 -0.94 -11.88 -0.92
CA ALA A 84 0.22 -12.43 -0.22
C ALA A 84 0.26 -13.96 -0.31
N VAL A 85 1.47 -14.51 -0.16
CA VAL A 85 1.64 -15.93 0.11
C VAL A 85 1.02 -16.24 1.46
N SER A 86 0.34 -17.37 1.58
CA SER A 86 -0.30 -17.80 2.83
C SER A 86 0.72 -17.82 3.99
N TYR A 87 0.33 -17.23 5.12
CA TYR A 87 1.13 -17.27 6.34
C TYR A 87 1.46 -18.72 6.77
N ASP A 88 0.50 -19.65 6.61
CA ASP A 88 0.68 -21.04 6.94
C ASP A 88 1.72 -21.71 6.05
N ASP A 89 1.75 -21.40 4.74
CA ASP A 89 2.76 -21.93 3.83
C ASP A 89 4.15 -21.40 4.20
N VAL A 90 4.27 -20.11 4.51
CA VAL A 90 5.53 -19.52 4.98
C VAL A 90 6.01 -20.18 6.27
N ARG A 91 5.10 -20.50 7.19
CA ARG A 91 5.43 -21.17 8.45
C ARG A 91 5.94 -22.59 8.25
N VAL A 92 5.28 -23.35 7.38
CA VAL A 92 5.71 -24.71 7.03
C VAL A 92 7.13 -24.68 6.46
N ILE A 93 7.40 -23.78 5.52
CA ILE A 93 8.73 -23.64 4.93
C ILE A 93 9.76 -23.22 5.99
N ALA A 94 9.43 -22.28 6.87
CA ALA A 94 10.34 -21.86 7.93
C ALA A 94 10.73 -23.01 8.89
N GLU A 95 9.80 -23.92 9.19
CA GLU A 95 10.05 -25.10 10.00
C GLU A 95 10.99 -26.13 9.30
N GLU A 96 11.00 -26.15 7.95
CA GLU A 96 11.86 -27.01 7.14
C GLU A 96 13.26 -26.44 6.91
N LEU A 97 13.44 -25.10 7.08
CA LEU A 97 14.75 -24.47 6.92
C LEU A 97 15.71 -24.88 8.04
N PRO A 98 16.99 -25.18 7.72
CA PRO A 98 17.99 -25.56 8.72
C PRO A 98 18.21 -24.50 9.82
N SER A 99 18.07 -23.21 9.48
CA SER A 99 18.19 -22.07 10.40
C SER A 99 17.01 -21.90 11.35
N GLN A 100 15.86 -22.53 11.05
CA GLN A 100 14.60 -22.40 11.80
C GLN A 100 14.27 -20.95 12.16
N PRO A 101 14.12 -20.05 11.17
CA PRO A 101 13.92 -18.64 11.39
C PRO A 101 12.61 -18.36 12.15
N SER A 102 12.62 -17.28 12.93
CA SER A 102 11.37 -16.74 13.47
C SER A 102 10.51 -16.17 12.34
N VAL A 103 9.19 -16.36 12.41
CA VAL A 103 8.25 -15.77 11.45
C VAL A 103 7.42 -14.71 12.14
N ILE A 104 7.38 -13.51 11.59
CA ILE A 104 6.52 -12.42 12.03
C ILE A 104 5.54 -12.04 10.90
N SER A 105 4.24 -12.01 11.21
CA SER A 105 3.22 -11.48 10.33
C SER A 105 2.86 -10.05 10.74
N LEU A 106 2.79 -9.17 9.74
CA LEU A 106 2.37 -7.77 9.88
C LEU A 106 1.06 -7.60 9.11
N ASP A 107 -0.05 -7.46 9.83
CA ASP A 107 -1.40 -7.51 9.27
C ASP A 107 -2.19 -6.23 9.59
N PRO A 108 -1.65 -5.04 9.27
CA PRO A 108 -2.30 -3.79 9.59
C PRO A 108 -3.51 -3.54 8.68
N SER A 109 -4.58 -3.04 9.25
CA SER A 109 -5.77 -2.57 8.52
C SER A 109 -5.90 -1.06 8.53
N THR A 110 -5.19 -0.38 9.43
CA THR A 110 -5.24 1.06 9.61
C THR A 110 -3.85 1.69 9.54
N LEU A 111 -3.77 2.98 9.25
CA LEU A 111 -2.49 3.71 9.26
C LEU A 111 -1.81 3.63 10.64
N GLY A 112 -2.60 3.73 11.72
CA GLY A 112 -2.07 3.60 13.07
C GLY A 112 -1.42 2.24 13.33
N GLU A 113 -2.01 1.16 12.83
CA GLU A 113 -1.44 -0.19 12.93
C GLU A 113 -0.18 -0.34 12.10
N VAL A 114 -0.13 0.24 10.87
CA VAL A 114 1.11 0.26 10.07
C VAL A 114 2.26 0.93 10.82
N LEU A 115 1.99 2.05 11.50
CA LEU A 115 3.00 2.74 12.29
C LEU A 115 3.38 1.97 13.55
N ALA A 116 2.43 1.27 14.18
CA ALA A 116 2.70 0.41 15.34
C ALA A 116 3.51 -0.84 14.98
N ASP A 117 3.46 -1.28 13.74
CA ASP A 117 4.28 -2.40 13.26
C ASP A 117 5.77 -2.03 13.14
N LEU A 118 6.13 -0.75 13.03
CA LEU A 118 7.54 -0.31 12.94
C LEU A 118 8.37 -0.71 14.17
N PRO A 119 7.99 -0.34 15.42
CA PRO A 119 8.71 -0.79 16.60
C PRO A 119 8.60 -2.30 16.84
N ARG A 120 7.48 -2.93 16.47
CA ARG A 120 7.27 -4.38 16.57
C ARG A 120 8.25 -5.15 15.68
N LEU A 121 8.37 -4.75 14.41
CA LEU A 121 9.32 -5.33 13.47
C LEU A 121 10.77 -5.08 13.91
N ALA A 122 11.08 -3.84 14.34
CA ALA A 122 12.41 -3.46 14.79
C ALA A 122 12.85 -4.29 16.01
N ALA A 123 11.95 -4.55 16.96
CA ALA A 123 12.23 -5.40 18.10
C ALA A 123 12.52 -6.84 17.67
N ALA A 124 11.72 -7.41 16.75
CA ALA A 124 11.95 -8.74 16.20
C ALA A 124 13.29 -8.85 15.43
N ALA A 125 13.69 -7.76 14.77
CA ALA A 125 14.94 -7.68 14.00
C ALA A 125 16.15 -7.21 14.85
N GLY A 126 16.01 -7.09 16.18
CA GLY A 126 17.12 -6.76 17.09
C GLY A 126 17.56 -5.29 17.10
N VAL A 127 16.75 -4.36 16.57
CA VAL A 127 17.06 -2.91 16.48
C VAL A 127 15.91 -2.05 17.05
N PRO A 128 15.42 -2.29 18.28
CA PRO A 128 14.21 -1.64 18.81
C PRO A 128 14.26 -0.12 18.78
N GLU A 129 15.42 0.50 19.10
CA GLU A 129 15.54 1.96 19.10
C GLU A 129 15.39 2.57 17.69
N ALA A 130 15.73 1.84 16.64
CA ALA A 130 15.51 2.30 15.26
C ALA A 130 14.02 2.37 14.93
N GLY A 131 13.24 1.39 15.39
CA GLY A 131 11.79 1.38 15.23
C GLY A 131 11.09 2.51 15.98
N GLU A 132 11.48 2.75 17.22
CA GLU A 132 10.93 3.86 18.03
C GLU A 132 11.23 5.22 17.38
N ARG A 133 12.45 5.42 16.90
CA ARG A 133 12.82 6.67 16.18
C ARG A 133 12.00 6.84 14.90
N LEU A 134 11.86 5.79 14.11
CA LEU A 134 11.12 5.85 12.84
C LEU A 134 9.62 6.14 13.08
N ALA A 135 9.02 5.49 14.07
CA ALA A 135 7.64 5.72 14.46
C ALA A 135 7.43 7.16 15.00
N ALA A 136 8.35 7.67 15.83
CA ALA A 136 8.28 9.04 16.33
C ALA A 136 8.40 10.07 15.20
N GLN A 137 9.30 9.87 14.24
CA GLN A 137 9.43 10.74 13.06
C GLN A 137 8.15 10.74 12.21
N ALA A 138 7.55 9.56 12.00
CA ALA A 138 6.29 9.43 11.28
C ALA A 138 5.16 10.20 11.99
N ALA A 139 5.02 10.02 13.30
CA ALA A 139 4.02 10.72 14.11
C ALA A 139 4.20 12.25 14.05
N GLU A 140 5.43 12.75 14.19
CA GLU A 140 5.73 14.19 14.10
C GLU A 140 5.34 14.77 12.73
N ARG A 141 5.60 14.03 11.64
CA ARG A 141 5.21 14.44 10.28
C ARG A 141 3.70 14.54 10.14
N LEU A 142 2.96 13.54 10.61
CA LEU A 142 1.49 13.53 10.57
C LEU A 142 0.91 14.67 11.40
N GLU A 143 1.37 14.88 12.64
CA GLU A 143 0.93 16.01 13.48
C GLU A 143 1.20 17.38 12.84
N ARG A 144 2.26 17.51 12.07
CA ARG A 144 2.57 18.75 11.33
C ARG A 144 1.54 18.99 10.25
N ILE A 145 1.14 17.94 9.51
CA ILE A 145 0.11 18.03 8.47
C ILE A 145 -1.23 18.40 9.12
N GLU A 146 -1.67 17.67 10.15
CA GLU A 146 -2.93 17.94 10.84
C GLU A 146 -3.01 19.40 11.34
N ARG A 147 -1.91 19.91 11.90
CA ARG A 147 -1.84 21.32 12.33
C ARG A 147 -1.91 22.30 11.16
N ALA A 148 -1.27 21.98 10.03
CA ALA A 148 -1.28 22.84 8.86
C ALA A 148 -2.67 22.97 8.24
N VAL A 149 -3.43 21.87 8.19
CA VAL A 149 -4.78 21.85 7.60
C VAL A 149 -5.90 22.12 8.61
N ALA A 150 -5.56 22.35 9.88
CA ALA A 150 -6.54 22.59 10.94
C ALA A 150 -7.40 23.81 10.64
N GLY A 151 -8.74 23.62 10.59
CA GLY A 151 -9.71 24.69 10.31
C GLY A 151 -9.85 25.03 8.82
N ALA A 152 -9.13 24.37 7.92
CA ALA A 152 -9.36 24.49 6.48
C ALA A 152 -10.70 23.84 6.06
N PRO A 153 -11.33 24.27 4.96
CA PRO A 153 -12.45 23.55 4.36
C PRO A 153 -12.04 22.10 4.04
N ARG A 154 -12.91 21.15 4.30
CA ARG A 154 -12.64 19.71 4.04
C ARG A 154 -13.30 19.33 2.71
N PRO A 155 -12.56 19.25 1.60
CA PRO A 155 -13.10 18.80 0.33
C PRO A 155 -13.53 17.33 0.43
N ARG A 156 -14.59 16.98 -0.32
CA ARG A 156 -15.05 15.59 -0.46
C ARG A 156 -14.13 14.86 -1.42
N VAL A 157 -13.45 13.84 -0.93
CA VAL A 157 -12.43 13.10 -1.68
C VAL A 157 -12.89 11.66 -1.89
N VAL A 158 -12.93 11.21 -3.12
CA VAL A 158 -13.13 9.81 -3.45
C VAL A 158 -11.81 9.21 -3.95
N ALA A 159 -11.33 8.21 -3.25
CA ALA A 159 -10.15 7.44 -3.65
C ALA A 159 -10.58 6.22 -4.46
N LEU A 160 -10.08 6.11 -5.69
CA LEU A 160 -10.33 4.98 -6.58
C LEU A 160 -9.07 4.10 -6.65
N GLU A 161 -9.10 2.95 -5.97
CA GLU A 161 -8.03 1.95 -6.02
C GLU A 161 -8.08 1.06 -7.27
N TRP A 162 -9.17 1.14 -8.03
CA TRP A 162 -9.34 0.51 -9.33
C TRP A 162 -10.48 1.20 -10.07
N LEU A 163 -10.47 1.21 -11.41
CA LEU A 163 -11.43 1.97 -12.21
C LEU A 163 -12.39 1.09 -13.02
N ASP A 164 -12.02 -0.17 -13.29
CA ASP A 164 -12.90 -1.13 -13.98
C ASP A 164 -12.61 -2.57 -13.53
N PRO A 165 -13.46 -3.18 -12.68
CA PRO A 165 -14.56 -2.52 -11.94
C PRO A 165 -14.04 -1.48 -10.94
N ILE A 166 -14.89 -0.54 -10.51
CA ILE A 166 -14.49 0.44 -9.50
C ILE A 166 -14.26 -0.25 -8.15
N TYR A 167 -13.09 0.06 -7.53
CA TYR A 167 -12.84 -0.20 -6.12
C TYR A 167 -12.61 1.12 -5.38
N ILE A 168 -13.38 1.33 -4.32
CA ILE A 168 -13.18 2.44 -3.37
C ILE A 168 -12.05 2.08 -2.42
N GLY A 169 -11.18 3.03 -2.17
CA GLY A 169 -10.05 2.89 -1.25
C GLY A 169 -10.47 2.45 0.15
N GLY A 170 -9.77 1.47 0.67
CA GLY A 170 -10.03 0.89 1.98
C GLY A 170 -8.81 0.97 2.91
N HIS A 171 -8.79 0.11 3.94
CA HIS A 171 -7.72 -0.02 4.91
C HIS A 171 -7.34 1.34 5.53
N TRP A 172 -6.11 1.80 5.28
CA TRP A 172 -5.55 3.07 5.78
C TRP A 172 -5.92 4.29 4.94
N VAL A 173 -6.35 4.11 3.66
CA VAL A 173 -6.59 5.22 2.73
C VAL A 173 -7.61 6.25 3.25
N PRO A 174 -8.77 5.88 3.81
CA PRO A 174 -9.70 6.85 4.35
C PRO A 174 -9.10 7.68 5.50
N GLN A 175 -8.28 7.07 6.37
CA GLN A 175 -7.57 7.81 7.42
C GLN A 175 -6.52 8.76 6.85
N MET A 176 -5.82 8.38 5.78
CA MET A 176 -4.85 9.25 5.11
C MET A 176 -5.54 10.49 4.54
N ILE A 177 -6.72 10.33 3.92
CA ILE A 177 -7.56 11.45 3.44
C ILE A 177 -7.98 12.34 4.60
N GLU A 178 -8.40 11.76 5.71
CA GLU A 178 -8.86 12.49 6.88
C GLU A 178 -7.74 13.33 7.52
N LEU A 179 -6.55 12.76 7.69
CA LEU A 179 -5.34 13.43 8.18
C LEU A 179 -4.87 14.54 7.23
N ALA A 180 -5.02 14.33 5.93
CA ALA A 180 -4.72 15.33 4.90
C ALA A 180 -5.75 16.46 4.82
N GLY A 181 -6.79 16.50 5.68
CA GLY A 181 -7.80 17.53 5.71
C GLY A 181 -8.94 17.34 4.72
N GLY A 182 -9.12 16.15 4.15
CA GLY A 182 -10.27 15.78 3.31
C GLY A 182 -11.40 15.11 4.10
N GLU A 183 -12.53 14.86 3.43
CA GLU A 183 -13.63 14.02 3.88
C GLU A 183 -13.81 12.88 2.86
N ASP A 184 -13.69 11.62 3.28
CA ASP A 184 -13.99 10.48 2.43
C ASP A 184 -15.46 10.06 2.62
N PRO A 185 -16.34 10.27 1.64
CA PRO A 185 -17.75 9.92 1.75
C PRO A 185 -18.03 8.42 1.53
N LEU A 186 -17.10 7.66 0.97
CA LEU A 186 -17.32 6.28 0.53
C LEU A 186 -16.42 5.26 1.22
N GLY A 187 -15.19 5.61 1.50
CA GLY A 187 -14.23 4.76 2.18
C GLY A 187 -14.54 4.63 3.68
N ARG A 188 -14.09 3.54 4.28
CA ARG A 188 -14.24 3.28 5.73
C ARG A 188 -12.91 2.86 6.31
N PRO A 189 -12.41 3.60 7.33
CA PRO A 189 -11.14 3.26 7.97
C PRO A 189 -11.11 1.83 8.50
N GLY A 190 -10.07 1.07 8.17
CA GLY A 190 -9.87 -0.29 8.62
C GLY A 190 -10.69 -1.36 7.89
N GLU A 191 -11.65 -0.97 7.05
CA GLU A 191 -12.38 -1.91 6.21
C GLU A 191 -11.64 -2.17 4.89
N ARG A 192 -11.83 -3.34 4.30
CA ARG A 192 -11.25 -3.66 2.98
C ARG A 192 -11.84 -2.77 1.89
N SER A 193 -11.06 -2.54 0.85
CA SER A 193 -11.54 -1.93 -0.39
C SER A 193 -12.74 -2.70 -0.94
N ARG A 194 -13.71 -1.98 -1.47
CA ARG A 194 -14.96 -2.55 -1.96
C ARG A 194 -15.29 -2.08 -3.36
N THR A 195 -15.98 -2.89 -4.10
CA THR A 195 -16.55 -2.48 -5.38
C THR A 195 -17.64 -1.42 -5.19
N ALA A 196 -17.74 -0.53 -6.17
CA ALA A 196 -18.80 0.47 -6.26
C ALA A 196 -19.25 0.64 -7.71
N SER A 197 -20.36 1.35 -7.91
CA SER A 197 -20.79 1.78 -9.24
C SER A 197 -20.41 3.24 -9.50
N TRP A 198 -20.40 3.63 -10.78
CA TRP A 198 -20.18 5.04 -11.15
C TRP A 198 -21.29 5.95 -10.61
N GLU A 199 -22.53 5.45 -10.52
CA GLU A 199 -23.67 6.16 -9.93
C GLU A 199 -23.45 6.44 -8.44
N GLU A 200 -22.82 5.52 -7.72
CA GLU A 200 -22.45 5.71 -6.30
C GLU A 200 -21.37 6.78 -6.15
N VAL A 201 -20.34 6.75 -7.00
CA VAL A 201 -19.30 7.79 -7.04
C VAL A 201 -19.89 9.17 -7.36
N GLU A 202 -20.79 9.23 -8.35
CA GLU A 202 -21.46 10.47 -8.73
C GLU A 202 -22.37 11.00 -7.58
N ALA A 203 -23.11 10.12 -6.92
CA ALA A 203 -23.97 10.47 -5.78
C ALA A 203 -23.16 10.99 -4.58
N ALA A 204 -21.92 10.56 -4.43
CA ALA A 204 -20.99 11.07 -3.42
C ALA A 204 -20.58 12.53 -3.66
N ARG A 205 -20.76 13.06 -4.86
CA ARG A 205 -20.42 14.45 -5.25
C ARG A 205 -19.02 14.84 -4.81
N PRO A 206 -17.98 14.17 -5.31
CA PRO A 206 -16.61 14.48 -4.93
C PRO A 206 -16.20 15.87 -5.44
N ASP A 207 -15.44 16.60 -4.63
CA ASP A 207 -14.67 17.78 -5.07
C ASP A 207 -13.35 17.36 -5.71
N VAL A 208 -12.83 16.21 -5.25
CA VAL A 208 -11.55 15.62 -5.68
C VAL A 208 -11.71 14.12 -5.85
N VAL A 209 -11.18 13.61 -6.94
CA VAL A 209 -10.97 12.16 -7.16
C VAL A 209 -9.47 11.91 -7.15
N VAL A 210 -9.02 11.04 -6.28
CA VAL A 210 -7.64 10.53 -6.28
C VAL A 210 -7.67 9.15 -6.95
N SER A 211 -7.11 9.09 -8.15
CA SER A 211 -6.99 7.85 -8.90
C SER A 211 -5.66 7.18 -8.53
N MET A 212 -5.76 6.08 -7.79
CA MET A 212 -4.63 5.35 -7.23
C MET A 212 -4.72 3.83 -7.52
N PRO A 213 -4.74 3.42 -8.80
CA PRO A 213 -4.88 2.00 -9.14
C PRO A 213 -3.80 1.17 -8.47
N CYS A 214 -4.22 0.16 -7.70
CA CYS A 214 -3.35 -0.62 -6.84
C CYS A 214 -2.17 -1.24 -7.61
N GLY A 215 -0.95 -1.02 -7.11
CA GLY A 215 0.27 -1.54 -7.70
C GLY A 215 0.80 -0.76 -8.91
N LEU A 216 0.07 0.23 -9.43
CA LEU A 216 0.52 1.03 -10.56
C LEU A 216 1.39 2.22 -10.10
N ASP A 217 2.45 2.49 -10.85
CA ASP A 217 3.26 3.71 -10.70
C ASP A 217 2.55 4.94 -11.27
N ALA A 218 3.19 6.11 -11.17
CA ALA A 218 2.60 7.38 -11.59
C ALA A 218 2.22 7.41 -13.09
N GLU A 219 3.06 6.86 -13.97
CA GLU A 219 2.83 6.84 -15.42
C GLU A 219 1.69 5.88 -15.77
N GLN A 220 1.71 4.70 -15.20
CA GLN A 220 0.66 3.69 -15.38
C GLN A 220 -0.68 4.17 -14.82
N ALA A 221 -0.69 4.79 -13.64
CA ALA A 221 -1.90 5.37 -13.03
C ALA A 221 -2.48 6.50 -13.89
N ALA A 222 -1.64 7.36 -14.45
CA ALA A 222 -2.09 8.41 -15.36
C ALA A 222 -2.70 7.82 -16.64
N ALA A 223 -2.06 6.81 -17.23
CA ALA A 223 -2.55 6.15 -18.44
C ALA A 223 -3.90 5.43 -18.18
N GLU A 224 -4.03 4.76 -17.03
CA GLU A 224 -5.28 4.10 -16.65
C GLU A 224 -6.39 5.11 -16.39
N THR A 225 -6.09 6.20 -15.70
CA THR A 225 -7.04 7.30 -15.45
C THR A 225 -7.55 7.90 -16.76
N ASP A 226 -6.68 8.07 -17.75
CA ASP A 226 -7.02 8.60 -19.07
C ASP A 226 -8.01 7.71 -19.83
N ARG A 227 -7.97 6.41 -19.67
CA ARG A 227 -8.95 5.48 -20.29
C ARG A 227 -10.37 5.73 -19.79
N HIS A 228 -10.52 6.28 -18.59
CA HIS A 228 -11.81 6.59 -17.96
C HIS A 228 -12.16 8.08 -17.96
N ARG A 229 -11.43 8.90 -18.72
CA ARG A 229 -11.53 10.37 -18.77
C ARG A 229 -12.97 10.86 -18.90
N ASP A 230 -13.72 10.35 -19.89
CA ASP A 230 -15.09 10.79 -20.15
C ASP A 230 -16.05 10.59 -18.96
N ARG A 231 -15.80 9.57 -18.16
CA ARG A 231 -16.59 9.28 -16.94
C ARG A 231 -16.18 10.18 -15.79
N LEU A 232 -14.88 10.38 -15.62
CA LEU A 232 -14.31 11.22 -14.58
C LEU A 232 -14.66 12.70 -14.80
N GLU A 233 -14.62 13.20 -16.04
CA GLU A 233 -15.00 14.57 -16.38
C GLU A 233 -16.47 14.89 -16.03
N ARG A 234 -17.37 13.91 -16.16
CA ARG A 234 -18.80 14.07 -15.78
C ARG A 234 -19.00 14.30 -14.28
N LEU A 235 -18.08 13.88 -13.44
CA LEU A 235 -18.15 14.15 -11.99
C LEU A 235 -17.95 15.62 -11.65
N GLY A 236 -17.32 16.41 -12.54
CA GLY A 236 -16.98 17.82 -12.29
C GLY A 236 -15.94 18.03 -11.19
N ALA A 237 -15.31 16.96 -10.73
CA ALA A 237 -14.28 16.94 -9.70
C ALA A 237 -12.88 17.18 -10.29
N ARG A 238 -11.95 17.66 -9.47
CA ARG A 238 -10.53 17.63 -9.82
C ARG A 238 -10.04 16.18 -9.74
N VAL A 239 -9.37 15.70 -10.78
CA VAL A 239 -8.88 14.31 -10.84
C VAL A 239 -7.36 14.31 -10.77
N HIS A 240 -6.80 13.54 -9.82
CA HIS A 240 -5.38 13.41 -9.61
C HIS A 240 -4.97 11.94 -9.69
N PRO A 241 -4.34 11.49 -10.79
CA PRO A 241 -3.64 10.21 -10.79
C PRO A 241 -2.39 10.32 -9.92
N VAL A 242 -2.13 9.30 -9.11
CA VAL A 242 -0.99 9.26 -8.18
C VAL A 242 -0.27 7.93 -8.25
N ASP A 243 1.00 7.91 -7.85
CA ASP A 243 1.79 6.67 -7.71
C ASP A 243 1.25 5.85 -6.53
N ALA A 244 0.35 4.91 -6.86
CA ALA A 244 -0.27 4.06 -5.85
C ALA A 244 0.74 3.07 -5.27
N ALA A 245 1.59 2.48 -6.09
CA ALA A 245 2.61 1.53 -5.67
C ALA A 245 3.56 2.14 -4.64
N ALA A 246 3.93 3.41 -4.83
CA ALA A 246 4.83 4.10 -3.95
C ALA A 246 4.20 4.50 -2.61
N TYR A 247 2.96 5.02 -2.62
CA TYR A 247 2.45 5.81 -1.51
C TYR A 247 1.16 5.30 -0.87
N PHE A 248 0.47 4.31 -1.48
CA PHE A 248 -0.87 3.92 -1.03
C PHE A 248 -1.09 2.41 -0.94
N SER A 249 -0.55 1.62 -1.88
CA SER A 249 -0.89 0.20 -2.03
C SER A 249 -0.25 -0.72 -0.98
N ARG A 250 0.82 -0.30 -0.32
CA ARG A 250 1.63 -1.17 0.54
C ARG A 250 1.78 -0.62 1.94
N PRO A 251 1.58 -1.45 3.00
CA PRO A 251 1.79 -1.01 4.38
C PRO A 251 3.28 -0.72 4.63
N GLY A 252 3.59 0.53 4.93
CA GLY A 252 4.98 0.94 5.18
C GLY A 252 5.14 2.43 5.51
N PRO A 253 6.36 2.86 5.86
CA PRO A 253 6.61 4.25 6.27
C PRO A 253 6.25 5.28 5.19
N ARG A 254 6.25 4.89 3.91
CA ARG A 254 5.91 5.79 2.79
C ARG A 254 4.43 6.19 2.73
N LEU A 255 3.55 5.55 3.49
CA LEU A 255 2.18 6.03 3.65
C LEU A 255 2.14 7.44 4.26
N VAL A 256 3.13 7.82 5.06
CA VAL A 256 3.28 9.19 5.56
C VAL A 256 3.57 10.16 4.42
N ASP A 257 4.41 9.77 3.44
CA ASP A 257 4.65 10.55 2.23
C ASP A 257 3.36 10.69 1.41
N GLY A 258 2.53 9.62 1.39
CA GLY A 258 1.19 9.64 0.78
C GLY A 258 0.23 10.62 1.45
N VAL A 259 0.24 10.74 2.78
CA VAL A 259 -0.54 11.75 3.51
C VAL A 259 -0.06 13.16 3.17
N GLU A 260 1.25 13.39 3.09
CA GLU A 260 1.83 14.69 2.66
C GLU A 260 1.40 15.04 1.24
N LEU A 261 1.46 14.06 0.32
CA LEU A 261 1.00 14.25 -1.06
C LEU A 261 -0.50 14.60 -1.12
N LEU A 262 -1.34 13.89 -0.39
CA LEU A 262 -2.77 14.21 -0.31
C LEU A 262 -3.00 15.61 0.25
N ALA A 263 -2.29 16.00 1.30
CA ALA A 263 -2.42 17.33 1.90
C ALA A 263 -2.02 18.44 0.92
N ASP A 264 -0.96 18.23 0.13
CA ASP A 264 -0.56 19.16 -0.94
C ASP A 264 -1.63 19.25 -2.05
N LEU A 265 -2.19 18.12 -2.48
CA LEU A 265 -3.27 18.09 -3.49
C LEU A 265 -4.56 18.78 -3.02
N LEU A 266 -4.89 18.65 -1.73
CA LEU A 266 -6.11 19.20 -1.16
C LEU A 266 -5.95 20.67 -0.73
N HIS A 267 -4.78 21.03 -0.21
CA HIS A 267 -4.47 22.31 0.44
C HIS A 267 -3.09 22.85 0.05
N PRO A 268 -2.79 23.07 -1.25
CA PRO A 268 -1.46 23.43 -1.72
C PRO A 268 -0.91 24.74 -1.12
N GLU A 269 -1.79 25.62 -0.61
CA GLU A 269 -1.37 26.88 0.01
C GLU A 269 -1.02 26.75 1.50
N LEU A 270 -1.38 25.62 2.14
CA LEU A 270 -1.22 25.42 3.59
C LEU A 270 -0.07 24.47 3.92
N VAL A 271 0.25 23.59 3.01
CA VAL A 271 1.30 22.57 3.21
C VAL A 271 2.61 23.09 2.60
N PRO A 272 3.69 23.20 3.38
CA PRO A 272 4.99 23.53 2.81
C PRO A 272 5.38 22.44 1.81
N GLU A 273 6.03 22.85 0.71
CA GLU A 273 6.47 21.91 -0.34
C GLU A 273 7.05 20.62 0.27
N PRO A 274 6.57 19.45 -0.16
CA PRO A 274 7.12 18.20 0.32
C PRO A 274 8.63 18.18 0.06
N VAL A 275 9.40 17.73 1.03
CA VAL A 275 10.83 17.50 0.84
C VAL A 275 10.97 16.41 -0.22
N ARG A 276 11.27 16.83 -1.46
CA ARG A 276 11.49 15.97 -2.62
C ARG A 276 12.79 15.19 -2.49
#